data_f95430e3e0292c1cdd73e178c8974386
#
_entry.id   f95430e3e0292c1cdd73e178c8974386
#
_cell.length_a   1.000
_cell.length_b   1.000
_cell.length_c   1.000
_cell.angle_alpha   90.00
_cell.angle_beta   90.00
_cell.angle_gamma   90.00
#
_symmetry.space_group_name_H-M   'P 1'
#
loop_
_entity.id
_entity.type
_entity.pdbx_description
1 polymer ?
#
loop_
_entity_poly.entity_id
_entity_poly.type
_entity_poly.pdbx_seq_one_letter_code
_entity_poly.pdbx_strand_id
1 'polypeptide(L)'
;QHVGHHAQHFQQRLLRRADAGERRIVCLSAILPSGDELDDLTAWIRSDEPGEPVRSDWRPTRQRFGALTWRGKDGLLRLDLDDDGPFLDKFVVEKAALGKEKKPYPRKNSHLALFAAWEFASQGKRTLIFSTQANWVESYGKQVVDLCKRGYLDSLLEDEASIARALEVGKEWLGEDHPAVACLKAGVAIHHGRLPSPFLRELEALLSEGVLKVIVASPTLSQGLNLNAAVLLVPALYRASEKIKGEEFANVAGRAGRAFVDVEGLIVHVMFDKIDWRKREWRKLVASAKARTLKSGLIQIVAEILERLSREGVLDRDDAWEYLANSREAWRSPEEEAAVAERLAAGAEYDADSDDDEEGGDDDEETIDEEPLSQIVERLDATVFGLIEALDADRADLPQLLDEALKGSLWARQIAREGEDVGPLHKKVFEARADLIWKTTTAQARRGHFAMGVGLEAGLTIDAMADELAELLDRADEAALSGDVDVLADTLGGLGERLLFMRPFIPDKANSLPANWKAILRSWISGEDVAKIGPQNMRAVEEAFTYRLVWALEAVRTRRMSLGWSPETVAGGAAAAVETGVRQFMMSMLIRAGLPSRRAAMAAIE
;
A
#
# COMPACT_ATOMS: atom_id res chain seq x y z
N GLN A 1 -3.65 -3.16 3.08
CA GLN A 1 -5.02 -3.59 3.43
C GLN A 1 -5.75 -4.15 2.20
N HIS A 2 -5.71 -3.51 1.01
CA HIS A 2 -6.40 -3.98 -0.21
C HIS A 2 -6.11 -5.45 -0.57
N VAL A 3 -4.87 -5.91 -0.46
CA VAL A 3 -4.51 -7.29 -0.84
C VAL A 3 -5.12 -8.34 0.10
N GLY A 4 -5.29 -8.04 1.38
CA GLY A 4 -5.88 -8.98 2.34
C GLY A 4 -7.36 -9.25 2.08
N HIS A 5 -8.15 -8.23 1.74
CA HIS A 5 -9.57 -8.37 1.43
C HIS A 5 -9.80 -9.15 0.13
N HIS A 6 -9.07 -8.80 -0.93
CA HIS A 6 -9.13 -9.55 -2.19
C HIS A 6 -8.70 -11.02 -2.05
N ALA A 7 -7.70 -11.30 -1.21
CA ALA A 7 -7.27 -12.67 -0.95
C ALA A 7 -8.35 -13.51 -0.28
N GLN A 8 -9.08 -12.98 0.70
CA GLN A 8 -10.19 -13.71 1.37
C GLN A 8 -11.34 -13.99 0.40
N HIS A 9 -11.72 -13.02 -0.44
CA HIS A 9 -12.75 -13.22 -1.46
C HIS A 9 -12.33 -14.24 -2.51
N PHE A 10 -11.09 -14.17 -2.98
CA PHE A 10 -10.53 -15.16 -3.89
C PHE A 10 -10.54 -16.56 -3.27
N GLN A 11 -10.14 -16.70 -2.01
CA GLN A 11 -10.18 -17.97 -1.28
C GLN A 11 -11.61 -18.51 -1.15
N GLN A 12 -12.58 -17.65 -0.81
CA GLN A 12 -13.99 -18.04 -0.72
C GLN A 12 -14.52 -18.58 -2.07
N ARG A 13 -14.22 -17.89 -3.16
CA ARG A 13 -14.59 -18.33 -4.51
C ARG A 13 -13.88 -19.63 -4.90
N LEU A 14 -12.61 -19.76 -4.56
CA LEU A 14 -11.84 -20.97 -4.83
C LEU A 14 -12.42 -22.17 -4.07
N LEU A 15 -12.75 -21.99 -2.77
CA LEU A 15 -13.38 -23.04 -1.93
C LEU A 15 -14.72 -23.51 -2.50
N ARG A 16 -15.52 -22.60 -3.05
CA ARG A 16 -16.81 -22.95 -3.67
C ARG A 16 -16.70 -23.65 -5.01
N ARG A 17 -15.63 -23.38 -5.78
CA ARG A 17 -15.41 -23.91 -7.13
C ARG A 17 -14.47 -25.12 -7.15
N ALA A 18 -13.84 -25.47 -6.03
CA ALA A 18 -12.96 -26.61 -5.96
C ALA A 18 -13.77 -27.88 -5.78
N ASP A 19 -13.66 -28.82 -6.74
CA ASP A 19 -14.18 -30.17 -6.58
C ASP A 19 -13.44 -30.87 -5.45
N ALA A 20 -14.16 -31.12 -4.35
CA ALA A 20 -13.59 -31.65 -3.10
C ALA A 20 -12.86 -33.00 -3.28
N GLY A 21 -13.19 -33.75 -4.35
CA GLY A 21 -12.54 -35.03 -4.67
C GLY A 21 -11.22 -34.91 -5.44
N GLU A 22 -10.99 -33.82 -6.17
CA GLU A 22 -9.87 -33.70 -7.11
C GLU A 22 -8.82 -32.66 -6.70
N ARG A 23 -9.16 -31.69 -5.87
CA ARG A 23 -8.28 -30.57 -5.51
C ARG A 23 -8.06 -30.48 -4.02
N ARG A 24 -6.81 -30.22 -3.63
CA ARG A 24 -6.44 -29.93 -2.26
C ARG A 24 -6.05 -28.47 -2.14
N ILE A 25 -6.64 -27.77 -1.16
CA ILE A 25 -6.29 -26.39 -0.84
C ILE A 25 -5.41 -26.42 0.40
N VAL A 26 -4.20 -25.88 0.30
CA VAL A 26 -3.26 -25.75 1.40
C VAL A 26 -3.05 -24.26 1.66
N CYS A 27 -3.43 -23.79 2.84
CA CYS A 27 -3.19 -22.44 3.28
C CYS A 27 -1.96 -22.40 4.19
N LEU A 28 -0.93 -21.68 3.78
CA LEU A 28 0.28 -21.48 4.56
C LEU A 28 0.30 -20.05 5.08
N SER A 29 0.45 -19.89 6.39
CA SER A 29 0.59 -18.58 7.02
C SER A 29 1.66 -18.63 8.10
N ALA A 30 2.51 -17.61 8.13
CA ALA A 30 3.46 -17.40 9.23
C ALA A 30 2.75 -16.90 10.51
N ILE A 31 1.52 -16.38 10.37
CA ILE A 31 0.72 -15.83 11.45
C ILE A 31 -0.67 -16.47 11.38
N LEU A 32 -0.91 -17.41 12.28
CA LEU A 32 -2.22 -18.00 12.47
C LEU A 32 -2.89 -17.33 13.68
N PRO A 33 -4.20 -17.05 13.65
CA PRO A 33 -4.94 -16.62 14.82
C PRO A 33 -4.90 -17.68 15.92
N SER A 34 -5.38 -17.37 17.10
CA SER A 34 -5.46 -18.28 18.22
C SER A 34 -6.90 -18.40 18.73
N GLY A 35 -7.22 -19.51 19.41
CA GLY A 35 -8.55 -19.74 19.98
C GLY A 35 -9.64 -19.83 18.92
N ASP A 36 -10.80 -19.27 19.23
CA ASP A 36 -12.03 -19.35 18.43
C ASP A 36 -11.87 -18.85 17.00
N GLU A 37 -11.03 -17.84 16.78
CA GLU A 37 -10.78 -17.31 15.43
C GLU A 37 -10.02 -18.30 14.53
N LEU A 38 -9.15 -19.11 15.11
CA LEU A 38 -8.50 -20.20 14.38
C LEU A 38 -9.47 -21.31 14.05
N ASP A 39 -10.37 -21.62 14.96
CA ASP A 39 -11.40 -22.65 14.76
C ASP A 39 -12.35 -22.20 13.65
N ASP A 40 -12.75 -20.92 13.63
CA ASP A 40 -13.54 -20.33 12.54
C ASP A 40 -12.82 -20.38 11.19
N LEU A 41 -11.54 -20.01 11.16
CA LEU A 41 -10.73 -20.07 9.96
C LEU A 41 -10.59 -21.51 9.46
N THR A 42 -10.35 -22.45 10.36
CA THR A 42 -10.19 -23.86 10.02
C THR A 42 -11.49 -24.43 9.49
N ALA A 43 -12.61 -24.21 10.18
CA ALA A 43 -13.93 -24.65 9.75
C ALA A 43 -14.32 -24.02 8.40
N TRP A 44 -14.00 -22.74 8.20
CA TRP A 44 -14.24 -22.07 6.91
C TRP A 44 -13.45 -22.69 5.76
N ILE A 45 -12.14 -22.93 5.92
CA ILE A 45 -11.29 -23.52 4.87
C ILE A 45 -11.72 -24.96 4.57
N ARG A 46 -12.14 -25.69 5.58
CA ARG A 46 -12.57 -27.10 5.46
C ARG A 46 -14.04 -27.29 5.10
N SER A 47 -14.80 -26.20 4.94
CA SER A 47 -16.26 -26.27 4.69
C SER A 47 -16.99 -27.13 5.74
N ASP A 48 -16.64 -26.94 7.02
CA ASP A 48 -17.13 -27.68 8.20
C ASP A 48 -16.75 -29.17 8.29
N GLU A 49 -15.91 -29.66 7.38
CA GLU A 49 -15.36 -31.01 7.50
C GLU A 49 -14.44 -31.11 8.75
N PRO A 50 -14.48 -32.24 9.49
CA PRO A 50 -13.65 -32.44 10.67
C PRO A 50 -12.15 -32.33 10.37
N GLY A 51 -11.40 -31.69 11.23
CA GLY A 51 -9.94 -31.62 11.13
C GLY A 51 -9.35 -30.47 11.94
N GLU A 52 -8.07 -30.57 12.17
CA GLU A 52 -7.30 -29.60 12.94
C GLU A 52 -6.24 -28.91 12.07
N PRO A 53 -5.91 -27.64 12.35
CA PRO A 53 -4.81 -26.97 11.67
C PRO A 53 -3.48 -27.56 12.15
N VAL A 54 -2.54 -27.72 11.22
CA VAL A 54 -1.17 -28.09 11.59
C VAL A 54 -0.49 -26.86 12.17
N ARG A 55 -0.19 -26.89 13.46
CA ARG A 55 0.49 -25.82 14.18
C ARG A 55 1.89 -26.24 14.55
N SER A 56 2.83 -25.33 14.43
CA SER A 56 4.16 -25.45 14.99
C SER A 56 4.52 -24.17 15.71
N ASP A 57 4.81 -24.27 16.98
CA ASP A 57 5.39 -23.16 17.76
C ASP A 57 6.90 -23.03 17.54
N TRP A 58 7.46 -23.96 16.78
CA TRP A 58 8.85 -23.89 16.40
C TRP A 58 9.10 -22.69 15.49
N ARG A 59 10.04 -21.86 15.89
CA ARG A 59 10.57 -20.77 15.06
C ARG A 59 12.07 -20.96 14.89
N PRO A 60 12.58 -20.76 13.67
CA PRO A 60 14.02 -20.86 13.42
C PRO A 60 14.81 -19.77 14.17
N THR A 61 14.14 -18.68 14.56
CA THR A 61 14.74 -17.54 15.25
C THR A 61 13.80 -17.04 16.35
N ARG A 62 14.32 -16.85 17.56
CA ARG A 62 13.55 -16.27 18.67
C ARG A 62 13.32 -14.79 18.43
N GLN A 63 12.15 -14.27 18.80
CA GLN A 63 11.83 -12.85 18.78
C GLN A 63 12.00 -12.27 20.18
N ARG A 64 12.75 -11.17 20.25
CA ARG A 64 12.98 -10.43 21.48
C ARG A 64 12.51 -9.00 21.31
N PHE A 65 11.69 -8.53 22.23
CA PHE A 65 11.11 -7.19 22.19
C PHE A 65 11.79 -6.30 23.20
N GLY A 66 12.47 -5.27 22.74
CA GLY A 66 13.22 -4.31 23.53
C GLY A 66 12.74 -2.87 23.37
N ALA A 67 13.46 -1.96 23.99
CA ALA A 67 13.20 -0.53 23.92
C ALA A 67 14.51 0.27 23.98
N LEU A 68 14.65 1.27 23.10
CA LEU A 68 15.71 2.27 23.16
C LEU A 68 15.14 3.57 23.70
N THR A 69 15.62 4.01 24.86
CA THR A 69 15.12 5.18 25.56
C THR A 69 16.19 6.26 25.62
N TRP A 70 15.88 7.46 25.11
CA TRP A 70 16.77 8.62 25.21
C TRP A 70 16.71 9.26 26.61
N ARG A 71 17.85 9.57 27.20
CA ARG A 71 17.97 10.14 28.55
C ARG A 71 18.60 11.55 28.56
N GLY A 72 18.52 12.22 27.42
CA GLY A 72 19.03 13.59 27.26
C GLY A 72 20.44 13.68 26.70
N LYS A 73 21.35 12.74 27.01
CA LYS A 73 22.74 12.69 26.50
C LYS A 73 23.12 11.32 25.93
N ASP A 74 22.40 10.29 26.31
CA ASP A 74 22.64 8.93 25.86
C ASP A 74 21.35 8.13 25.76
N GLY A 75 21.39 7.08 24.97
CA GLY A 75 20.32 6.12 24.77
C GLY A 75 20.59 4.82 25.52
N LEU A 76 19.64 4.40 26.35
CA LEU A 76 19.63 3.11 27.04
C LEU A 76 18.87 2.10 26.20
N LEU A 77 19.53 1.07 25.72
CA LEU A 77 18.90 -0.05 25.02
C LEU A 77 18.57 -1.16 26.01
N ARG A 78 17.30 -1.41 26.27
CA ARG A 78 16.81 -2.61 26.97
C ARG A 78 16.46 -3.69 25.96
N LEU A 79 16.86 -4.91 26.29
CA LEU A 79 16.65 -6.06 25.39
C LEU A 79 15.34 -6.81 25.66
N ASP A 80 14.64 -6.47 26.73
CA ASP A 80 13.35 -7.04 27.12
C ASP A 80 12.34 -5.93 27.49
N LEU A 81 11.06 -6.30 27.58
CA LEU A 81 9.99 -5.36 27.99
C LEU A 81 10.01 -5.07 29.49
N ASP A 82 10.66 -5.96 30.26
CA ASP A 82 10.75 -5.81 31.70
C ASP A 82 11.85 -4.82 32.08
N ASP A 83 11.56 -3.98 33.06
CA ASP A 83 12.50 -2.95 33.48
C ASP A 83 13.76 -3.54 34.19
N ASP A 84 13.71 -4.79 34.65
CA ASP A 84 14.83 -5.52 35.27
C ASP A 84 15.62 -6.39 34.28
N GLY A 85 15.23 -6.39 32.99
CA GLY A 85 15.89 -7.16 31.95
C GLY A 85 17.27 -6.64 31.55
N PRO A 86 18.04 -7.42 30.78
CA PRO A 86 19.37 -7.02 30.32
C PRO A 86 19.32 -5.75 29.48
N PHE A 87 20.32 -4.91 29.68
CA PHE A 87 20.41 -3.63 28.99
C PHE A 87 21.86 -3.30 28.56
N LEU A 88 21.96 -2.42 27.56
CA LEU A 88 23.20 -1.78 27.14
C LEU A 88 23.09 -0.29 27.44
N ASP A 89 23.95 0.17 28.33
CA ASP A 89 24.06 1.58 28.67
C ASP A 89 24.80 2.34 27.59
N LYS A 90 24.40 3.59 27.34
CA LYS A 90 25.03 4.46 26.34
C LYS A 90 25.13 3.82 24.94
N PHE A 91 24.09 3.07 24.56
CA PHE A 91 24.06 2.42 23.24
C PHE A 91 24.13 3.43 22.09
N VAL A 92 23.47 4.58 22.24
CA VAL A 92 23.64 5.76 21.40
C VAL A 92 24.13 6.90 22.28
N VAL A 93 25.13 7.66 21.83
CA VAL A 93 25.68 8.79 22.58
C VAL A 93 25.44 10.09 21.81
N GLU A 94 25.15 11.16 22.54
CA GLU A 94 25.00 12.50 22.00
C GLU A 94 26.23 12.88 21.15
N LYS A 95 25.98 13.35 19.93
CA LYS A 95 27.01 13.91 19.06
C LYS A 95 26.96 15.44 19.16
N ALA A 96 28.08 16.04 19.53
CA ALA A 96 28.21 17.49 19.65
C ALA A 96 27.86 18.18 18.32
N ALA A 97 27.32 19.40 18.44
CA ALA A 97 27.03 20.22 17.27
C ALA A 97 28.29 20.51 16.45
N LEU A 98 28.23 20.30 15.14
CA LEU A 98 29.33 20.53 14.22
C LEU A 98 29.13 21.83 13.43
N GLY A 99 30.21 22.51 13.12
CA GLY A 99 30.19 23.71 12.29
C GLY A 99 29.40 24.88 12.92
N LYS A 100 28.37 25.36 12.23
CA LYS A 100 27.52 26.48 12.65
C LYS A 100 26.30 26.05 13.50
N GLU A 101 26.13 24.78 13.73
CA GLU A 101 25.00 24.26 14.47
C GLU A 101 25.08 24.59 15.95
N LYS A 102 23.91 24.81 16.59
CA LYS A 102 23.84 25.16 18.01
C LYS A 102 23.39 24.01 18.91
N LYS A 103 22.72 23.00 18.33
CA LYS A 103 22.14 21.89 19.10
C LYS A 103 22.83 20.55 18.74
N PRO A 104 23.11 19.71 19.72
CA PRO A 104 23.64 18.38 19.49
C PRO A 104 22.59 17.44 18.84
N TYR A 105 23.03 16.26 18.40
CA TYR A 105 22.19 15.19 17.88
C TYR A 105 22.19 13.98 18.82
N PRO A 106 21.12 13.16 18.88
CA PRO A 106 19.85 13.25 18.15
C PRO A 106 18.94 14.36 18.67
N ARG A 107 18.04 14.89 17.81
CA ARG A 107 17.11 15.96 18.17
C ARG A 107 15.66 15.51 18.21
N LYS A 108 15.36 14.34 17.63
CA LYS A 108 14.02 13.76 17.53
C LYS A 108 14.09 12.24 17.37
N ASN A 109 12.94 11.61 17.39
CA ASN A 109 12.82 10.15 17.38
C ASN A 109 13.45 9.51 16.15
N SER A 110 13.26 10.10 14.96
CA SER A 110 13.84 9.59 13.72
C SER A 110 15.37 9.66 13.72
N HIS A 111 15.98 10.73 14.27
CA HIS A 111 17.44 10.80 14.44
C HIS A 111 17.95 9.71 15.37
N LEU A 112 17.26 9.48 16.51
CA LEU A 112 17.65 8.41 17.44
C LEU A 112 17.58 7.03 16.77
N ALA A 113 16.56 6.79 15.94
CA ALA A 113 16.44 5.54 15.17
C ALA A 113 17.57 5.37 14.17
N LEU A 114 17.96 6.43 13.45
CA LEU A 114 19.09 6.39 12.52
C LEU A 114 20.42 6.11 13.24
N PHE A 115 20.72 6.83 14.31
CA PHE A 115 21.95 6.57 15.08
C PHE A 115 21.98 5.16 15.65
N ALA A 116 20.84 4.64 16.14
CA ALA A 116 20.75 3.25 16.59
C ALA A 116 21.00 2.25 15.45
N ALA A 117 20.46 2.53 14.25
CA ALA A 117 20.69 1.69 13.08
C ALA A 117 22.19 1.63 12.70
N TRP A 118 22.90 2.76 12.78
CA TRP A 118 24.36 2.80 12.56
C TRP A 118 25.14 2.03 13.61
N GLU A 119 24.75 2.14 14.89
CA GLU A 119 25.39 1.35 15.96
C GLU A 119 25.20 -0.17 15.74
N PHE A 120 24.01 -0.61 15.35
CA PHE A 120 23.79 -2.02 15.00
C PHE A 120 24.54 -2.44 13.73
N ALA A 121 24.57 -1.59 12.70
CA ALA A 121 25.26 -1.88 11.45
C ALA A 121 26.79 -1.97 11.64
N SER A 122 27.37 -1.13 12.52
CA SER A 122 28.80 -1.21 12.90
C SER A 122 29.14 -2.54 13.58
N GLN A 123 28.18 -3.16 14.26
CA GLN A 123 28.30 -4.49 14.88
C GLN A 123 27.96 -5.63 13.88
N GLY A 124 27.86 -5.34 12.58
CA GLY A 124 27.54 -6.32 11.54
C GLY A 124 26.09 -6.78 11.54
N LYS A 125 25.17 -6.08 12.24
CA LYS A 125 23.74 -6.43 12.30
C LYS A 125 22.97 -5.68 11.21
N ARG A 126 22.36 -6.42 10.28
CA ARG A 126 21.44 -5.84 9.32
C ARG A 126 20.21 -5.29 10.06
N THR A 127 19.87 -4.03 9.82
CA THR A 127 18.84 -3.31 10.56
C THR A 127 17.74 -2.82 9.62
N LEU A 128 16.49 -3.09 9.98
CA LEU A 128 15.30 -2.57 9.32
C LEU A 128 14.67 -1.50 10.21
N ILE A 129 14.50 -0.29 9.69
CA ILE A 129 13.68 0.77 10.29
C ILE A 129 12.29 0.68 9.64
N PHE A 130 11.30 0.36 10.45
CA PHE A 130 9.92 0.29 10.01
C PHE A 130 9.26 1.65 10.10
N SER A 131 8.76 2.14 8.97
CA SER A 131 7.97 3.35 8.89
C SER A 131 6.54 3.01 8.45
N THR A 132 5.55 3.66 9.03
CA THR A 132 4.14 3.36 8.78
C THR A 132 3.63 3.90 7.44
N GLN A 133 4.34 4.86 6.83
CA GLN A 133 3.97 5.52 5.58
C GLN A 133 5.17 5.68 4.64
N ALA A 134 4.91 5.64 3.32
CA ALA A 134 5.95 5.80 2.30
C ALA A 134 6.61 7.19 2.34
N ASN A 135 5.86 8.25 2.60
CA ASN A 135 6.40 9.61 2.71
C ASN A 135 7.43 9.72 3.85
N TRP A 136 7.17 9.07 4.97
CA TRP A 136 8.11 9.04 6.09
C TRP A 136 9.36 8.24 5.76
N VAL A 137 9.23 7.18 4.94
CA VAL A 137 10.38 6.44 4.41
C VAL A 137 11.31 7.37 3.62
N GLU A 138 10.75 8.20 2.74
CA GLU A 138 11.51 9.19 1.98
C GLU A 138 12.11 10.29 2.87
N SER A 139 11.35 10.74 3.90
CA SER A 139 11.87 11.68 4.90
C SER A 139 13.09 11.12 5.64
N TYR A 140 13.08 9.84 6.00
CA TYR A 140 14.28 9.17 6.54
C TYR A 140 15.44 9.24 5.55
N GLY A 141 15.19 9.01 4.27
CA GLY A 141 16.20 9.11 3.23
C GLY A 141 16.83 10.51 3.16
N LYS A 142 16.02 11.56 3.17
CA LYS A 142 16.51 12.94 3.22
C LYS A 142 17.37 13.20 4.47
N GLN A 143 16.92 12.71 5.64
CA GLN A 143 17.67 12.83 6.88
C GLN A 143 19.01 12.08 6.85
N VAL A 144 19.07 10.89 6.26
CA VAL A 144 20.33 10.15 6.07
C VAL A 144 21.31 10.97 5.25
N VAL A 145 20.86 11.47 4.09
CA VAL A 145 21.71 12.28 3.20
C VAL A 145 22.23 13.54 3.91
N ASP A 146 21.35 14.24 4.63
CA ASP A 146 21.71 15.44 5.38
C ASP A 146 22.71 15.15 6.51
N LEU A 147 22.47 14.12 7.32
CA LEU A 147 23.36 13.73 8.42
C LEU A 147 24.74 13.25 7.92
N CYS A 148 24.80 12.56 6.78
CA CYS A 148 26.06 12.19 6.15
C CYS A 148 26.81 13.43 5.61
N LYS A 149 26.13 14.34 4.91
CA LYS A 149 26.74 15.60 4.43
C LYS A 149 27.30 16.46 5.56
N ARG A 150 26.67 16.45 6.72
CA ARG A 150 27.13 17.19 7.92
C ARG A 150 28.18 16.44 8.72
N GLY A 151 28.52 15.21 8.39
CA GLY A 151 29.55 14.42 9.09
C GLY A 151 29.08 13.79 10.41
N TYR A 152 27.78 13.65 10.61
CA TYR A 152 27.23 12.94 11.79
C TYR A 152 27.14 11.43 11.58
N LEU A 153 26.96 10.99 10.34
CA LEU A 153 26.92 9.57 9.94
C LEU A 153 27.96 9.33 8.84
N ASP A 154 28.72 8.24 8.95
CA ASP A 154 29.65 7.79 7.93
C ASP A 154 28.98 6.80 6.99
N SER A 155 29.48 6.63 5.75
CA SER A 155 28.99 5.60 4.84
C SER A 155 29.20 4.21 5.44
N LEU A 156 28.18 3.36 5.30
CA LEU A 156 28.21 1.96 5.71
C LEU A 156 28.68 1.02 4.58
N LEU A 157 28.95 1.57 3.38
CA LEU A 157 29.48 0.80 2.26
C LEU A 157 30.93 0.40 2.50
N GLU A 158 31.25 -0.84 2.17
CA GLU A 158 32.63 -1.34 2.13
C GLU A 158 33.29 -1.05 0.79
N ASP A 159 32.52 -1.07 -0.29
CA ASP A 159 32.96 -0.77 -1.65
C ASP A 159 31.86 -0.02 -2.43
N GLU A 160 32.17 1.19 -2.88
CA GLU A 160 31.27 2.01 -3.69
C GLU A 160 30.97 1.40 -5.07
N ALA A 161 31.88 0.60 -5.62
CA ALA A 161 31.66 -0.04 -6.92
C ALA A 161 30.51 -1.06 -6.86
N SER A 162 30.23 -1.64 -5.70
CA SER A 162 29.17 -2.63 -5.49
C SER A 162 27.77 -2.09 -5.79
N ILE A 163 27.53 -0.77 -5.63
CA ILE A 163 26.23 -0.13 -5.87
C ILE A 163 26.12 0.54 -7.25
N ALA A 164 27.15 0.48 -8.09
CA ALA A 164 27.22 1.25 -9.34
C ALA A 164 26.02 0.99 -10.26
N ARG A 165 25.63 -0.28 -10.42
CA ARG A 165 24.48 -0.65 -11.27
C ARG A 165 23.15 -0.11 -10.71
N ALA A 166 22.93 -0.25 -9.41
CA ALA A 166 21.72 0.27 -8.76
C ALA A 166 21.66 1.80 -8.83
N LEU A 167 22.81 2.49 -8.70
CA LEU A 167 22.88 3.93 -8.88
C LEU A 167 22.49 4.36 -10.29
N GLU A 168 23.01 3.69 -11.33
CA GLU A 168 22.67 4.04 -12.71
C GLU A 168 21.19 3.80 -13.02
N VAL A 169 20.63 2.67 -12.58
CA VAL A 169 19.19 2.40 -12.71
C VAL A 169 18.36 3.42 -11.92
N GLY A 170 18.76 3.70 -10.68
CA GLY A 170 18.08 4.69 -9.83
C GLY A 170 18.09 6.10 -10.43
N LYS A 171 19.24 6.55 -10.94
CA LYS A 171 19.36 7.86 -11.63
C LYS A 171 18.45 7.95 -12.86
N GLU A 172 18.36 6.89 -13.63
CA GLU A 172 17.53 6.86 -14.83
C GLU A 172 16.03 6.92 -14.52
N TRP A 173 15.58 6.22 -13.47
CA TRP A 173 14.16 6.08 -13.14
C TRP A 173 13.62 7.12 -12.16
N LEU A 174 14.45 7.67 -11.30
CA LEU A 174 14.06 8.55 -10.20
C LEU A 174 14.80 9.89 -10.17
N GLY A 175 15.95 9.97 -10.84
CA GLY A 175 16.86 11.11 -10.74
C GLY A 175 17.93 10.94 -9.66
N GLU A 176 19.04 11.67 -9.83
CA GLU A 176 20.20 11.55 -8.91
C GLU A 176 19.90 12.05 -7.49
N ASP A 177 19.07 13.09 -7.38
CA ASP A 177 18.73 13.74 -6.10
C ASP A 177 17.60 13.04 -5.35
N HIS A 178 16.97 12.02 -5.94
CA HIS A 178 15.92 11.29 -5.26
C HIS A 178 16.45 10.61 -4.00
N PRO A 179 15.75 10.73 -2.83
CA PRO A 179 16.26 10.22 -1.55
C PRO A 179 16.65 8.74 -1.60
N ALA A 180 15.89 7.90 -2.29
CA ALA A 180 16.19 6.48 -2.42
C ALA A 180 17.50 6.21 -3.20
N VAL A 181 17.86 7.05 -4.17
CA VAL A 181 19.12 6.94 -4.94
C VAL A 181 20.28 7.52 -4.15
N ALA A 182 20.09 8.70 -3.56
CA ALA A 182 21.14 9.36 -2.78
C ALA A 182 21.58 8.55 -1.55
N CYS A 183 20.64 7.85 -0.90
CA CYS A 183 20.93 6.99 0.27
C CYS A 183 21.79 5.78 -0.04
N LEU A 184 21.84 5.30 -1.29
CA LEU A 184 22.70 4.17 -1.65
C LEU A 184 24.16 4.45 -1.33
N LYS A 185 24.62 5.69 -1.52
CA LYS A 185 26.01 6.11 -1.20
C LYS A 185 26.31 6.03 0.30
N ALA A 186 25.30 6.02 1.15
CA ALA A 186 25.44 5.81 2.59
C ALA A 186 25.31 4.33 3.00
N GLY A 187 25.04 3.41 2.07
CA GLY A 187 24.80 2.00 2.36
C GLY A 187 23.40 1.71 2.89
N VAL A 188 22.41 2.59 2.55
CA VAL A 188 21.03 2.52 3.01
C VAL A 188 20.08 2.25 1.85
N ALA A 189 19.16 1.31 2.04
CA ALA A 189 18.04 1.08 1.14
C ALA A 189 16.78 1.82 1.64
N ILE A 190 16.16 2.60 0.76
CA ILE A 190 14.81 3.14 0.92
C ILE A 190 13.86 2.25 0.13
N HIS A 191 12.83 1.69 0.77
CA HIS A 191 11.94 0.72 0.12
C HIS A 191 10.46 0.99 0.43
N HIS A 192 9.69 1.26 -0.61
CA HIS A 192 8.23 1.37 -0.57
C HIS A 192 7.61 1.02 -1.94
N GLY A 193 6.33 0.70 -1.95
CA GLY A 193 5.64 0.15 -3.13
C GLY A 193 5.46 1.12 -4.31
N ARG A 194 5.83 2.40 -4.15
CA ARG A 194 5.79 3.39 -5.24
C ARG A 194 7.07 3.46 -6.07
N LEU A 195 8.15 2.84 -5.60
CA LEU A 195 9.41 2.81 -6.35
C LEU A 195 9.29 1.94 -7.60
N PRO A 196 9.92 2.34 -8.71
CA PRO A 196 9.90 1.58 -9.96
C PRO A 196 10.44 0.16 -9.80
N SER A 197 9.75 -0.82 -10.38
CA SER A 197 10.14 -2.23 -10.28
C SER A 197 11.56 -2.54 -10.74
N PRO A 198 12.13 -1.90 -11.80
CA PRO A 198 13.54 -2.10 -12.15
C PRO A 198 14.50 -1.69 -11.03
N PHE A 199 14.26 -0.56 -10.36
CA PHE A 199 15.08 -0.10 -9.25
C PHE A 199 14.91 -0.97 -8.00
N LEU A 200 13.67 -1.38 -7.69
CA LEU A 200 13.41 -2.32 -6.58
C LEU A 200 14.18 -3.62 -6.74
N ARG A 201 14.23 -4.20 -7.94
CA ARG A 201 15.02 -5.43 -8.20
C ARG A 201 16.52 -5.24 -7.91
N GLU A 202 17.09 -4.10 -8.26
CA GLU A 202 18.50 -3.81 -7.94
C GLU A 202 18.71 -3.64 -6.43
N LEU A 203 17.80 -2.96 -5.72
CA LEU A 203 17.84 -2.87 -4.25
C LEU A 203 17.77 -4.26 -3.59
N GLU A 204 16.87 -5.11 -4.08
CA GLU A 204 16.68 -6.48 -3.57
C GLU A 204 17.94 -7.34 -3.76
N ALA A 205 18.61 -7.22 -4.90
CA ALA A 205 19.87 -7.90 -5.15
C ALA A 205 20.94 -7.44 -4.14
N LEU A 206 21.14 -6.12 -3.98
CA LEU A 206 22.10 -5.58 -3.02
C LEU A 206 21.81 -5.96 -1.56
N LEU A 207 20.52 -6.04 -1.21
CA LEU A 207 20.08 -6.49 0.11
C LEU A 207 20.34 -7.98 0.31
N SER A 208 20.10 -8.81 -0.71
CA SER A 208 20.37 -10.26 -0.62
C SER A 208 21.86 -10.55 -0.50
N GLU A 209 22.69 -9.83 -1.20
CA GLU A 209 24.14 -9.92 -1.18
C GLU A 209 24.77 -9.36 0.12
N GLY A 210 24.00 -8.58 0.89
CA GLY A 210 24.47 -8.00 2.16
C GLY A 210 25.27 -6.70 2.00
N VAL A 211 25.27 -6.10 0.82
CA VAL A 211 25.93 -4.82 0.52
C VAL A 211 25.30 -3.69 1.33
N LEU A 212 23.96 -3.63 1.37
CA LEU A 212 23.23 -2.63 2.15
C LEU A 212 22.92 -3.18 3.55
N LYS A 213 23.31 -2.41 4.58
CA LYS A 213 23.22 -2.84 5.99
C LYS A 213 22.00 -2.27 6.72
N VAL A 214 21.50 -1.12 6.27
CA VAL A 214 20.31 -0.46 6.82
C VAL A 214 19.23 -0.37 5.76
N ILE A 215 18.00 -0.68 6.15
CA ILE A 215 16.81 -0.63 5.29
C ILE A 215 15.78 0.25 6.00
N VAL A 216 15.22 1.23 5.30
CA VAL A 216 14.04 1.95 5.77
C VAL A 216 12.88 1.56 4.88
N ALA A 217 11.80 1.03 5.45
CA ALA A 217 10.72 0.48 4.65
C ALA A 217 9.33 0.70 5.24
N SER A 218 8.34 0.80 4.33
CA SER A 218 6.92 0.85 4.66
C SER A 218 6.28 -0.56 4.73
N PRO A 219 5.03 -0.68 5.23
CA PRO A 219 4.32 -1.96 5.34
C PRO A 219 4.20 -2.76 4.06
N THR A 220 4.24 -2.13 2.89
CA THR A 220 4.20 -2.81 1.58
C THR A 220 5.33 -3.82 1.38
N LEU A 221 6.43 -3.65 2.11
CA LEU A 221 7.53 -4.61 2.16
C LEU A 221 7.09 -6.00 2.67
N SER A 222 6.00 -6.07 3.46
CA SER A 222 5.54 -7.34 4.03
C SER A 222 4.98 -8.31 2.98
N GLN A 223 4.69 -7.86 1.77
CA GLN A 223 3.90 -8.62 0.79
C GLN A 223 4.69 -9.33 -0.31
N GLY A 224 5.99 -9.10 -0.45
CA GLY A 224 6.73 -9.71 -1.58
C GLY A 224 8.19 -10.07 -1.33
N LEU A 225 8.83 -9.51 -0.33
CA LEU A 225 10.27 -9.65 -0.14
C LEU A 225 10.63 -10.47 1.09
N ASN A 226 11.53 -11.41 0.90
CA ASN A 226 12.11 -12.18 2.01
C ASN A 226 13.29 -11.40 2.66
N LEU A 227 13.04 -10.13 3.03
CA LEU A 227 14.03 -9.29 3.69
C LEU A 227 13.99 -9.50 5.19
N ASN A 228 14.81 -10.39 5.67
CA ASN A 228 14.99 -10.61 7.09
C ASN A 228 16.17 -9.76 7.60
N ALA A 229 15.92 -8.99 8.66
CA ALA A 229 16.92 -8.19 9.36
C ALA A 229 17.18 -8.77 10.75
N ALA A 230 18.41 -8.68 11.24
CA ALA A 230 18.73 -9.11 12.62
C ALA A 230 18.03 -8.20 13.65
N VAL A 231 17.86 -6.91 13.31
CA VAL A 231 17.23 -5.91 14.17
C VAL A 231 16.13 -5.19 13.41
N LEU A 232 14.98 -5.04 14.05
CA LEU A 232 13.86 -4.23 13.61
C LEU A 232 13.69 -3.04 14.56
N LEU A 233 13.84 -1.83 14.05
CA LEU A 233 13.55 -0.59 14.78
C LEU A 233 12.14 -0.11 14.43
N VAL A 234 11.36 0.23 15.45
CA VAL A 234 9.98 0.71 15.34
C VAL A 234 9.90 2.09 15.98
N PRO A 235 10.17 3.17 15.24
CA PRO A 235 10.15 4.53 15.79
C PRO A 235 8.76 5.06 16.08
N ALA A 236 7.75 4.66 15.28
CA ALA A 236 6.38 5.12 15.40
C ALA A 236 5.42 3.94 15.65
N LEU A 237 4.40 4.18 16.51
CA LEU A 237 3.35 3.22 16.86
C LEU A 237 2.01 3.58 16.21
N TYR A 238 1.96 4.71 15.51
CA TYR A 238 0.77 5.26 14.89
C TYR A 238 1.03 5.57 13.41
N ARG A 239 -0.03 5.48 12.62
CA ARG A 239 -0.11 5.96 11.24
C ARG A 239 -1.12 7.10 11.27
N ALA A 240 -0.66 8.34 11.14
CA ALA A 240 -1.46 9.51 11.48
C ALA A 240 -2.02 9.35 12.92
N SER A 241 -3.32 9.45 13.15
CA SER A 241 -3.92 9.23 14.48
C SER A 241 -4.25 7.75 14.78
N GLU A 242 -4.22 6.87 13.79
CA GLU A 242 -4.56 5.46 13.98
C GLU A 242 -3.38 4.66 14.52
N LYS A 243 -3.64 3.85 15.54
CA LYS A 243 -2.65 2.92 16.07
C LYS A 243 -2.39 1.79 15.08
N ILE A 244 -1.12 1.39 14.92
CA ILE A 244 -0.75 0.20 14.15
C ILE A 244 -1.51 -1.01 14.70
N LYS A 245 -2.17 -1.75 13.82
CA LYS A 245 -2.90 -2.97 14.20
C LYS A 245 -1.92 -4.08 14.59
N GLY A 246 -2.30 -4.88 15.59
CA GLY A 246 -1.46 -5.98 16.08
C GLY A 246 -1.05 -6.97 15.00
N GLU A 247 -1.92 -7.24 14.04
CA GLU A 247 -1.67 -8.13 12.89
C GLU A 247 -0.63 -7.56 11.94
N GLU A 248 -0.74 -6.27 11.60
CA GLU A 248 0.24 -5.57 10.76
C GLU A 248 1.61 -5.59 11.43
N PHE A 249 1.64 -5.25 12.72
CA PHE A 249 2.88 -5.30 13.49
C PHE A 249 3.45 -6.71 13.60
N ALA A 250 2.63 -7.73 13.80
CA ALA A 250 3.08 -9.12 13.86
C ALA A 250 3.72 -9.57 12.53
N ASN A 251 3.19 -9.13 11.38
CA ASN A 251 3.77 -9.38 10.06
C ASN A 251 5.16 -8.76 9.91
N VAL A 252 5.31 -7.52 10.36
CA VAL A 252 6.60 -6.82 10.32
C VAL A 252 7.57 -7.42 11.33
N ALA A 253 7.13 -7.72 12.55
CA ALA A 253 7.91 -8.37 13.58
C ALA A 253 8.40 -9.78 13.14
N GLY A 254 7.62 -10.45 12.29
CA GLY A 254 8.00 -11.72 11.66
C GLY A 254 9.25 -11.64 10.78
N ARG A 255 9.66 -10.43 10.37
CA ARG A 255 10.89 -10.17 9.59
C ARG A 255 12.15 -10.01 10.44
N ALA A 256 12.01 -9.94 11.76
CA ALA A 256 13.13 -9.87 12.67
C ALA A 256 13.75 -11.25 12.90
N GLY A 257 15.03 -11.38 12.59
CA GLY A 257 15.81 -12.62 12.68
C GLY A 257 15.81 -13.41 11.36
N ARG A 258 17.04 -13.71 10.88
CA ARG A 258 17.24 -14.54 9.68
C ARG A 258 17.22 -16.00 10.06
N ALA A 259 16.33 -16.78 9.43
CA ALA A 259 16.27 -18.21 9.65
C ALA A 259 17.63 -18.88 9.42
N PHE A 260 18.05 -19.73 10.34
CA PHE A 260 19.30 -20.48 10.31
C PHE A 260 20.60 -19.62 10.32
N VAL A 261 20.51 -18.30 10.49
CA VAL A 261 21.63 -17.37 10.57
C VAL A 261 21.67 -16.68 11.93
N ASP A 262 20.54 -16.10 12.35
CA ASP A 262 20.45 -15.38 13.61
C ASP A 262 19.82 -16.29 14.68
N VAL A 263 20.39 -16.30 15.88
CA VAL A 263 19.81 -17.04 17.03
C VAL A 263 18.53 -16.36 17.50
N GLU A 264 18.52 -15.00 17.46
CA GLU A 264 17.39 -14.19 17.83
C GLU A 264 17.24 -12.97 16.93
N GLY A 265 16.00 -12.54 16.70
CA GLY A 265 15.64 -11.27 16.05
C GLY A 265 15.24 -10.27 17.12
N LEU A 266 15.91 -9.12 17.14
CA LEU A 266 15.66 -8.06 18.10
C LEU A 266 14.68 -7.03 17.51
N ILE A 267 13.59 -6.75 18.22
CA ILE A 267 12.57 -5.78 17.84
C ILE A 267 12.56 -4.68 18.88
N VAL A 268 12.91 -3.44 18.49
CA VAL A 268 13.14 -2.33 19.41
C VAL A 268 12.23 -1.16 19.09
N HIS A 269 11.42 -0.74 20.06
CA HIS A 269 10.73 0.55 19.96
C HIS A 269 11.68 1.69 20.37
N VAL A 270 11.76 2.72 19.54
CA VAL A 270 12.61 3.90 19.76
C VAL A 270 11.83 4.98 20.47
N MET A 271 12.35 5.54 21.56
CA MET A 271 11.67 6.50 22.43
C MET A 271 12.59 7.68 22.74
N PHE A 272 12.42 8.78 22.00
CA PHE A 272 13.16 10.02 22.25
C PHE A 272 12.48 10.89 23.30
N ASP A 273 11.15 10.93 23.32
CA ASP A 273 10.30 11.71 24.20
C ASP A 273 9.08 10.92 24.70
N LYS A 274 8.23 11.52 25.53
CA LYS A 274 6.97 10.92 26.04
C LYS A 274 7.15 9.48 26.52
N ILE A 275 8.28 9.17 27.17
CA ILE A 275 8.80 7.82 27.44
C ILE A 275 7.77 6.89 28.09
N ASP A 276 7.10 7.34 29.16
CA ASP A 276 6.16 6.51 29.91
C ASP A 276 4.91 6.17 29.09
N TRP A 277 4.45 7.11 28.27
CA TRP A 277 3.34 6.88 27.34
C TRP A 277 3.74 5.89 26.27
N ARG A 278 4.90 6.09 25.59
CA ARG A 278 5.43 5.19 24.55
C ARG A 278 5.65 3.78 25.09
N LYS A 279 6.17 3.61 26.31
CA LYS A 279 6.33 2.31 26.95
C LYS A 279 5.00 1.59 27.12
N ARG A 280 3.95 2.29 27.59
CA ARG A 280 2.62 1.68 27.75
C ARG A 280 2.03 1.23 26.43
N GLU A 281 2.10 2.09 25.40
CA GLU A 281 1.56 1.78 24.08
C GLU A 281 2.35 0.67 23.39
N TRP A 282 3.66 0.64 23.55
CA TRP A 282 4.51 -0.45 23.07
C TRP A 282 4.14 -1.80 23.69
N ARG A 283 3.98 -1.86 25.01
CA ARG A 283 3.53 -3.11 25.69
C ARG A 283 2.16 -3.57 25.18
N LYS A 284 1.22 -2.65 24.96
CA LYS A 284 -0.10 -2.99 24.40
C LYS A 284 0.02 -3.53 22.97
N LEU A 285 0.85 -2.92 22.12
CA LEU A 285 1.05 -3.37 20.75
C LEU A 285 1.68 -4.75 20.68
N VAL A 286 2.72 -5.01 21.48
CA VAL A 286 3.34 -6.35 21.58
C VAL A 286 2.35 -7.40 22.09
N ALA A 287 1.53 -7.05 23.07
CA ALA A 287 0.48 -7.95 23.58
C ALA A 287 -0.56 -8.27 22.50
N SER A 288 -1.05 -7.26 21.75
CA SER A 288 -2.03 -7.47 20.68
C SER A 288 -1.46 -8.30 19.52
N ALA A 289 -0.20 -8.09 19.17
CA ALA A 289 0.48 -8.90 18.15
C ALA A 289 0.64 -10.37 18.55
N LYS A 290 0.79 -10.63 19.84
CA LYS A 290 0.83 -12.02 20.37
C LYS A 290 -0.56 -12.66 20.42
N ALA A 291 -1.61 -11.88 20.64
CA ALA A 291 -2.99 -12.36 20.65
C ALA A 291 -3.46 -12.86 19.28
N ARG A 292 -2.86 -12.33 18.19
CA ARG A 292 -3.07 -12.77 16.80
C ARG A 292 -4.55 -12.90 16.44
N THR A 293 -5.23 -11.77 16.35
CA THR A 293 -6.62 -11.71 15.89
C THR A 293 -6.71 -11.74 14.38
N LEU A 294 -7.71 -12.41 13.82
CA LEU A 294 -8.02 -12.39 12.40
C LEU A 294 -9.51 -12.09 12.23
N LYS A 295 -9.83 -10.86 11.81
CA LYS A 295 -11.21 -10.48 11.50
C LYS A 295 -11.49 -10.60 10.01
N SER A 296 -12.70 -11.03 9.66
CA SER A 296 -13.20 -11.01 8.30
C SER A 296 -13.14 -9.59 7.73
N GLY A 297 -12.65 -9.46 6.49
CA GLY A 297 -12.62 -8.17 5.80
C GLY A 297 -14.01 -7.54 5.63
N LEU A 298 -15.06 -8.36 5.52
CA LEU A 298 -16.43 -7.89 5.49
C LEU A 298 -16.85 -7.22 6.80
N ILE A 299 -16.45 -7.77 7.95
CA ILE A 299 -16.72 -7.16 9.26
C ILE A 299 -16.01 -5.79 9.32
N GLN A 300 -14.77 -5.72 8.88
CA GLN A 300 -13.99 -4.49 8.96
C GLN A 300 -14.60 -3.36 8.10
N ILE A 301 -14.96 -3.64 6.82
CA ILE A 301 -15.54 -2.64 5.92
C ILE A 301 -16.87 -2.13 6.46
N VAL A 302 -17.75 -3.03 6.91
CA VAL A 302 -19.07 -2.61 7.42
C VAL A 302 -18.94 -1.87 8.74
N ALA A 303 -18.06 -2.31 9.64
CA ALA A 303 -17.80 -1.61 10.91
C ALA A 303 -17.29 -0.18 10.65
N GLU A 304 -16.41 0.01 9.67
CA GLU A 304 -15.90 1.33 9.28
C GLU A 304 -17.02 2.25 8.75
N ILE A 305 -17.91 1.73 7.90
CA ILE A 305 -19.08 2.49 7.41
C ILE A 305 -19.99 2.88 8.58
N LEU A 306 -20.32 1.92 9.45
CA LEU A 306 -21.20 2.16 10.59
C LEU A 306 -20.61 3.16 11.58
N GLU A 307 -19.30 3.09 11.83
CA GLU A 307 -18.59 4.04 12.70
C GLU A 307 -18.63 5.47 12.12
N ARG A 308 -18.43 5.62 10.80
CA ARG A 308 -18.54 6.91 10.12
C ARG A 308 -19.94 7.47 10.22
N LEU A 309 -20.95 6.70 9.87
CA LEU A 309 -22.36 7.09 9.95
C LEU A 309 -22.75 7.49 11.37
N SER A 310 -22.26 6.76 12.39
CA SER A 310 -22.49 7.09 13.81
C SER A 310 -21.86 8.42 14.20
N ARG A 311 -20.62 8.66 13.77
CA ARG A 311 -19.86 9.88 14.07
C ARG A 311 -20.53 11.12 13.46
N GLU A 312 -21.10 11.00 12.27
CA GLU A 312 -21.83 12.06 11.58
C GLU A 312 -23.27 12.22 12.08
N GLY A 313 -23.71 11.43 13.05
CA GLY A 313 -25.07 11.48 13.62
C GLY A 313 -26.16 11.01 12.68
N VAL A 314 -25.81 10.20 11.68
CA VAL A 314 -26.71 9.75 10.60
C VAL A 314 -27.29 8.35 10.88
N LEU A 315 -26.70 7.57 11.78
CA LEU A 315 -27.12 6.19 12.09
C LEU A 315 -28.55 6.06 12.61
N ASP A 316 -29.03 7.08 13.33
CA ASP A 316 -30.38 7.10 13.93
C ASP A 316 -31.45 7.68 12.98
N ARG A 317 -31.08 8.00 11.74
CA ARG A 317 -32.00 8.57 10.75
C ARG A 317 -32.39 7.51 9.74
N ASP A 318 -33.67 7.35 9.49
CA ASP A 318 -34.18 6.50 8.41
C ASP A 318 -33.60 6.93 7.04
N ASP A 319 -33.30 8.23 6.89
CA ASP A 319 -32.65 8.84 5.74
C ASP A 319 -31.30 8.18 5.36
N ALA A 320 -30.51 7.72 6.34
CA ALA A 320 -29.21 7.08 6.08
C ALA A 320 -29.35 5.74 5.36
N TRP A 321 -30.35 4.96 5.76
CA TRP A 321 -30.64 3.67 5.12
C TRP A 321 -31.26 3.87 3.74
N GLU A 322 -32.12 4.86 3.60
CA GLU A 322 -32.69 5.23 2.31
C GLU A 322 -31.58 5.71 1.36
N TYR A 323 -30.61 6.48 1.87
CA TYR A 323 -29.46 6.91 1.09
C TYR A 323 -28.60 5.72 0.65
N LEU A 324 -28.22 4.83 1.53
CA LEU A 324 -27.44 3.62 1.19
C LEU A 324 -28.17 2.73 0.16
N ALA A 325 -29.49 2.69 0.20
CA ALA A 325 -30.31 1.88 -0.69
C ALA A 325 -30.60 2.54 -2.05
N ASN A 326 -30.52 3.87 -2.17
CA ASN A 326 -30.98 4.59 -3.35
C ASN A 326 -29.89 5.44 -4.03
N SER A 327 -28.82 5.81 -3.34
CA SER A 327 -27.79 6.65 -3.94
C SER A 327 -26.89 5.82 -4.86
N ARG A 328 -26.89 6.19 -6.16
CA ARG A 328 -25.96 5.67 -7.17
C ARG A 328 -24.61 6.36 -7.08
N GLU A 329 -24.64 7.61 -6.66
CA GLU A 329 -23.44 8.38 -6.39
C GLU A 329 -22.86 7.89 -5.05
N ALA A 330 -21.56 7.73 -5.01
CA ALA A 330 -20.90 7.41 -3.77
C ALA A 330 -21.20 8.51 -2.75
N TRP A 331 -21.55 8.13 -1.53
CA TRP A 331 -21.83 9.09 -0.49
C TRP A 331 -20.64 10.00 -0.27
N ARG A 332 -20.86 11.30 -0.43
CA ARG A 332 -19.91 12.34 -0.08
C ARG A 332 -20.44 13.10 1.12
N SER A 333 -19.59 13.25 2.12
CA SER A 333 -19.89 14.22 3.17
C SER A 333 -19.87 15.64 2.58
N PRO A 334 -20.53 16.62 3.20
CA PRO A 334 -20.41 18.02 2.77
C PRO A 334 -18.96 18.53 2.69
N GLU A 335 -18.08 18.00 3.53
CA GLU A 335 -16.64 18.28 3.53
C GLU A 335 -15.94 17.65 2.32
N GLU A 336 -16.31 16.42 1.95
CA GLU A 336 -15.81 15.77 0.74
C GLU A 336 -16.30 16.46 -0.54
N GLU A 337 -17.55 16.93 -0.57
CA GLU A 337 -18.08 17.72 -1.69
C GLU A 337 -17.35 19.05 -1.83
N ALA A 338 -17.10 19.73 -0.72
CA ALA A 338 -16.31 20.96 -0.69
C ALA A 338 -14.87 20.71 -1.17
N ALA A 339 -14.21 19.66 -0.69
CA ALA A 339 -12.85 19.30 -1.11
C ALA A 339 -12.76 18.93 -2.59
N VAL A 340 -13.78 18.24 -3.13
CA VAL A 340 -13.85 17.94 -4.58
C VAL A 340 -14.09 19.21 -5.39
N ALA A 341 -14.99 20.10 -4.93
CA ALA A 341 -15.25 21.37 -5.58
C ALA A 341 -14.00 22.28 -5.56
N GLU A 342 -13.27 22.32 -4.47
CA GLU A 342 -12.02 23.05 -4.33
C GLU A 342 -10.93 22.48 -5.25
N ARG A 343 -10.80 21.15 -5.34
CA ARG A 343 -9.87 20.48 -6.29
C ARG A 343 -10.21 20.78 -7.75
N LEU A 344 -11.48 20.80 -8.10
CA LEU A 344 -11.94 21.17 -9.44
C LEU A 344 -11.72 22.66 -9.75
N ALA A 345 -11.86 23.52 -8.74
CA ALA A 345 -11.61 24.97 -8.85
C ALA A 345 -10.10 25.29 -8.88
N ALA A 346 -9.28 24.60 -8.08
CA ALA A 346 -7.83 24.77 -8.00
C ALA A 346 -7.09 24.26 -9.28
N GLY A 347 -7.76 23.51 -10.14
CA GLY A 347 -7.25 23.20 -11.50
C GLY A 347 -7.08 24.43 -12.40
N ALA A 348 -7.43 25.62 -11.92
CA ALA A 348 -7.35 26.87 -12.67
C ALA A 348 -6.21 27.82 -12.25
N GLU A 349 -5.69 27.72 -11.01
CA GLU A 349 -4.61 28.62 -10.53
C GLU A 349 -3.76 27.92 -9.46
N TYR A 350 -2.53 27.58 -9.78
CA TYR A 350 -1.53 27.19 -8.79
C TYR A 350 -0.22 27.91 -9.04
N ASP A 351 0.10 28.85 -8.16
CA ASP A 351 1.42 29.47 -8.05
C ASP A 351 2.39 28.53 -7.34
N ALA A 352 3.55 28.30 -7.96
CA ALA A 352 4.56 27.30 -7.58
C ALA A 352 5.58 27.83 -6.55
N ASP A 353 5.21 28.76 -5.66
CA ASP A 353 6.12 29.31 -4.67
C ASP A 353 5.55 29.20 -3.25
N SER A 354 5.77 28.06 -2.62
CA SER A 354 5.85 27.97 -1.15
C SER A 354 6.76 26.80 -0.75
N ASP A 355 8.07 27.02 -0.91
CA ASP A 355 9.10 26.32 -0.15
C ASP A 355 9.11 26.92 1.28
N ASP A 356 8.15 26.58 2.08
CA ASP A 356 8.25 26.78 3.52
C ASP A 356 8.92 25.55 4.13
N ASP A 357 10.22 25.74 4.41
CA ASP A 357 11.01 24.96 5.36
C ASP A 357 10.42 25.15 6.78
N GLU A 358 9.25 24.64 7.02
CA GLU A 358 8.77 24.49 8.40
C GLU A 358 9.52 23.34 9.04
N GLU A 359 10.36 23.68 10.03
CA GLU A 359 10.90 22.78 11.04
C GLU A 359 9.72 22.15 11.82
N GLY A 360 9.02 21.23 11.20
CA GLY A 360 7.90 20.50 11.79
C GLY A 360 8.38 19.70 12.99
N GLY A 361 7.88 20.03 14.14
CA GLY A 361 7.97 19.17 15.31
C GLY A 361 7.25 17.85 15.05
N ASP A 362 7.61 16.78 15.75
CA ASP A 362 6.94 15.46 15.74
C ASP A 362 5.44 15.52 16.16
N ASP A 363 4.91 16.70 16.39
CA ASP A 363 3.52 16.99 16.77
C ASP A 363 2.69 17.57 15.60
N ASP A 364 3.17 17.51 14.35
CA ASP A 364 2.31 17.81 13.23
C ASP A 364 1.11 16.84 13.27
N GLU A 365 0.02 17.33 13.88
CA GLU A 365 -1.34 16.95 13.53
C GLU A 365 -1.51 17.28 12.03
N GLU A 366 -0.84 16.51 11.14
CA GLU A 366 -1.31 16.43 9.77
C GLU A 366 -2.77 16.01 9.88
N THR A 367 -3.65 16.95 9.52
CA THR A 367 -5.07 16.66 9.30
C THR A 367 -5.13 15.35 8.56
N ILE A 368 -5.68 14.36 9.23
CA ILE A 368 -5.83 13.01 8.71
C ILE A 368 -6.63 13.18 7.45
N ASP A 369 -6.05 12.91 6.28
CA ASP A 369 -6.83 12.58 5.10
C ASP A 369 -7.45 11.21 5.40
N GLU A 370 -8.51 11.20 6.22
CA GLU A 370 -9.32 10.00 6.45
C GLU A 370 -9.82 9.54 5.08
N GLU A 371 -9.74 8.24 4.82
CA GLU A 371 -10.25 7.67 3.58
C GLU A 371 -11.71 8.10 3.40
N PRO A 372 -12.08 8.75 2.29
CA PRO A 372 -13.44 9.24 2.09
C PRO A 372 -14.48 8.13 2.19
N LEU A 373 -15.63 8.39 2.81
CA LEU A 373 -16.71 7.40 2.95
C LEU A 373 -17.13 6.81 1.60
N SER A 374 -17.12 7.63 0.55
CA SER A 374 -17.35 7.20 -0.83
C SER A 374 -16.41 6.09 -1.29
N GLN A 375 -15.13 6.13 -0.89
CA GLN A 375 -14.16 5.10 -1.24
C GLN A 375 -14.41 3.80 -0.48
N ILE A 376 -14.87 3.89 0.78
CA ILE A 376 -15.23 2.71 1.58
C ILE A 376 -16.47 2.05 0.99
N VAL A 377 -17.46 2.83 0.55
CA VAL A 377 -18.66 2.32 -0.12
C VAL A 377 -18.31 1.66 -1.47
N GLU A 378 -17.44 2.26 -2.28
CA GLU A 378 -16.95 1.64 -3.52
C GLU A 378 -16.28 0.29 -3.26
N ARG A 379 -15.49 0.16 -2.18
CA ARG A 379 -14.90 -1.13 -1.77
C ARG A 379 -15.96 -2.14 -1.32
N LEU A 380 -17.00 -1.68 -0.63
CA LEU A 380 -18.12 -2.52 -0.24
C LEU A 380 -18.84 -3.06 -1.47
N ASP A 381 -19.16 -2.20 -2.44
CA ASP A 381 -19.83 -2.59 -3.68
C ASP A 381 -19.00 -3.59 -4.50
N ALA A 382 -17.71 -3.32 -4.67
CA ALA A 382 -16.79 -4.26 -5.33
C ALA A 382 -16.75 -5.63 -4.61
N THR A 383 -16.87 -5.61 -3.28
CA THR A 383 -16.95 -6.82 -2.46
C THR A 383 -18.27 -7.55 -2.63
N VAL A 384 -19.39 -6.82 -2.67
CA VAL A 384 -20.73 -7.39 -2.92
C VAL A 384 -20.78 -8.03 -4.30
N PHE A 385 -20.25 -7.38 -5.34
CA PHE A 385 -20.10 -8.00 -6.66
C PHE A 385 -19.35 -9.34 -6.59
N GLY A 386 -18.25 -9.38 -5.85
CA GLY A 386 -17.46 -10.61 -5.68
C GLY A 386 -18.17 -11.73 -4.94
N LEU A 387 -18.98 -11.39 -3.94
CA LEU A 387 -19.76 -12.36 -3.18
C LEU A 387 -20.85 -13.01 -4.05
N ILE A 388 -21.55 -12.20 -4.84
CA ILE A 388 -22.76 -12.60 -5.55
C ILE A 388 -22.43 -13.21 -6.91
N GLU A 389 -21.37 -12.76 -7.58
CA GLU A 389 -20.95 -13.33 -8.88
C GLU A 389 -20.71 -14.85 -8.80
N ALA A 390 -20.29 -15.33 -7.62
CA ALA A 390 -20.04 -16.75 -7.40
C ALA A 390 -21.30 -17.64 -7.39
N LEU A 391 -22.52 -17.08 -7.26
CA LEU A 391 -23.74 -17.82 -7.00
C LEU A 391 -24.76 -17.81 -8.13
N ASP A 392 -24.48 -17.22 -9.23
CA ASP A 392 -25.41 -17.02 -10.35
C ASP A 392 -26.06 -15.62 -10.36
N ALA A 393 -25.42 -14.74 -11.10
CA ALA A 393 -25.79 -13.33 -11.21
C ALA A 393 -27.17 -13.09 -11.87
N ASP A 394 -27.81 -14.12 -12.42
CA ASP A 394 -29.12 -14.00 -13.11
C ASP A 394 -30.31 -14.24 -12.16
N ARG A 395 -30.08 -14.69 -10.93
CA ARG A 395 -31.14 -14.93 -9.95
C ARG A 395 -31.81 -13.62 -9.53
N ALA A 396 -33.14 -13.69 -9.38
CA ALA A 396 -33.98 -12.54 -8.98
C ALA A 396 -34.23 -12.47 -7.46
N ASP A 397 -33.99 -13.56 -6.73
CA ASP A 397 -34.26 -13.69 -5.29
C ASP A 397 -33.05 -13.23 -4.45
N LEU A 398 -32.79 -11.94 -4.48
CA LEU A 398 -31.61 -11.30 -3.89
C LEU A 398 -31.39 -11.58 -2.39
N PRO A 399 -32.40 -11.52 -1.50
CA PRO A 399 -32.20 -11.79 -0.08
C PRO A 399 -31.69 -13.22 0.17
N GLN A 400 -32.27 -14.21 -0.53
CA GLN A 400 -31.84 -15.60 -0.43
C GLN A 400 -30.44 -15.80 -1.02
N LEU A 401 -30.10 -15.11 -2.10
CA LEU A 401 -28.79 -15.14 -2.72
C LEU A 401 -27.71 -14.61 -1.79
N LEU A 402 -28.00 -13.51 -1.06
CA LEU A 402 -27.09 -12.97 -0.05
C LEU A 402 -26.91 -13.92 1.13
N ASP A 403 -27.97 -14.52 1.61
CA ASP A 403 -27.89 -15.50 2.67
C ASP A 403 -27.06 -16.72 2.27
N GLU A 404 -27.24 -17.22 1.04
CA GLU A 404 -26.41 -18.29 0.49
C GLU A 404 -24.94 -17.84 0.31
N ALA A 405 -24.71 -16.60 -0.12
CA ALA A 405 -23.36 -16.05 -0.29
C ALA A 405 -22.61 -15.89 1.03
N LEU A 406 -23.29 -15.45 2.06
CA LEU A 406 -22.73 -15.23 3.39
C LEU A 406 -22.63 -16.54 4.18
N LYS A 407 -23.52 -17.52 3.92
CA LYS A 407 -23.53 -18.81 4.62
C LYS A 407 -22.18 -19.53 4.48
N GLY A 408 -21.68 -20.00 5.61
CA GLY A 408 -20.39 -20.69 5.67
C GLY A 408 -19.17 -19.79 5.42
N SER A 409 -19.35 -18.46 5.28
CA SER A 409 -18.24 -17.53 5.19
C SER A 409 -17.57 -17.31 6.54
N LEU A 410 -16.34 -16.82 6.53
CA LEU A 410 -15.64 -16.40 7.75
C LEU A 410 -16.43 -15.29 8.47
N TRP A 411 -17.08 -14.38 7.73
CA TRP A 411 -17.97 -13.35 8.27
C TRP A 411 -19.10 -13.97 9.11
N ALA A 412 -19.85 -14.93 8.56
CA ALA A 412 -20.99 -15.53 9.25
C ALA A 412 -20.60 -16.21 10.56
N ARG A 413 -19.42 -16.83 10.60
CA ARG A 413 -18.90 -17.51 11.80
C ARG A 413 -18.52 -16.51 12.88
N GLN A 414 -17.82 -15.45 12.51
CA GLN A 414 -17.37 -14.44 13.45
C GLN A 414 -18.49 -13.53 13.95
N ILE A 415 -19.38 -13.09 13.05
CA ILE A 415 -20.48 -12.17 13.41
C ILE A 415 -21.47 -12.81 14.40
N ALA A 416 -21.63 -14.13 14.36
CA ALA A 416 -22.47 -14.87 15.31
C ALA A 416 -21.98 -14.77 16.77
N ARG A 417 -20.74 -14.34 17.00
CA ARG A 417 -20.13 -14.16 18.32
C ARG A 417 -20.08 -12.70 18.79
N GLU A 418 -20.29 -11.72 17.89
CA GLU A 418 -20.17 -10.29 18.22
C GLU A 418 -21.40 -9.73 18.98
N GLY A 419 -22.50 -10.51 19.05
CA GLY A 419 -23.75 -10.13 19.74
C GLY A 419 -24.96 -10.22 18.84
N GLU A 420 -26.15 -10.34 19.46
CA GLU A 420 -27.39 -10.59 18.74
C GLU A 420 -27.81 -9.46 17.79
N ASP A 421 -27.44 -8.21 18.09
CA ASP A 421 -27.84 -7.02 17.30
C ASP A 421 -26.85 -6.66 16.19
N VAL A 422 -25.58 -7.10 16.26
CA VAL A 422 -24.53 -6.70 15.32
C VAL A 422 -24.71 -7.37 13.96
N GLY A 423 -25.02 -8.66 13.95
CA GLY A 423 -25.24 -9.41 12.71
C GLY A 423 -26.36 -8.84 11.83
N PRO A 424 -27.56 -8.58 12.37
CA PRO A 424 -28.65 -7.95 11.63
C PRO A 424 -28.28 -6.58 11.06
N LEU A 425 -27.55 -5.75 11.82
CA LEU A 425 -27.10 -4.43 11.36
C LEU A 425 -26.13 -4.52 10.16
N HIS A 426 -25.14 -5.40 10.25
CA HIS A 426 -24.21 -5.67 9.15
C HIS A 426 -24.96 -6.18 7.90
N LYS A 427 -25.88 -7.11 8.10
CA LYS A 427 -26.68 -7.68 7.01
C LYS A 427 -27.50 -6.60 6.30
N LYS A 428 -28.09 -5.66 7.05
CA LYS A 428 -28.85 -4.53 6.49
C LYS A 428 -28.02 -3.66 5.56
N VAL A 429 -26.73 -3.42 5.88
CA VAL A 429 -25.81 -2.68 5.00
C VAL A 429 -25.57 -3.44 3.69
N PHE A 430 -25.32 -4.75 3.74
CA PHE A 430 -25.17 -5.56 2.53
C PHE A 430 -26.42 -5.60 1.68
N GLU A 431 -27.59 -5.78 2.30
CA GLU A 431 -28.89 -5.82 1.62
C GLU A 431 -29.17 -4.50 0.90
N ALA A 432 -28.95 -3.36 1.55
CA ALA A 432 -29.16 -2.05 0.96
C ALA A 432 -28.32 -1.83 -0.31
N ARG A 433 -27.01 -2.14 -0.25
CA ARG A 433 -26.12 -2.01 -1.40
C ARG A 433 -26.40 -3.04 -2.49
N ALA A 434 -26.65 -4.28 -2.12
CA ALA A 434 -26.97 -5.32 -3.08
C ALA A 434 -28.30 -5.04 -3.82
N ASP A 435 -29.32 -4.56 -3.12
CA ASP A 435 -30.61 -4.17 -3.73
C ASP A 435 -30.41 -3.03 -4.74
N LEU A 436 -29.64 -2.01 -4.42
CA LEU A 436 -29.29 -0.93 -5.34
C LEU A 436 -28.53 -1.46 -6.58
N ILE A 437 -27.51 -2.31 -6.37
CA ILE A 437 -26.75 -2.92 -7.45
C ILE A 437 -27.67 -3.70 -8.38
N TRP A 438 -28.58 -4.52 -7.84
CA TRP A 438 -29.51 -5.33 -8.64
C TRP A 438 -30.54 -4.50 -9.41
N LYS A 439 -31.03 -3.42 -8.82
CA LYS A 439 -31.97 -2.49 -9.47
C LYS A 439 -31.33 -1.69 -10.61
N THR A 440 -30.05 -1.44 -10.54
CA THR A 440 -29.34 -0.53 -11.45
C THR A 440 -28.51 -1.22 -12.51
N THR A 441 -28.22 -2.53 -12.35
CA THR A 441 -27.31 -3.26 -13.24
C THR A 441 -27.92 -4.54 -13.78
N THR A 442 -27.48 -4.94 -14.97
CA THR A 442 -27.76 -6.27 -15.53
C THR A 442 -26.77 -7.30 -15.00
N ALA A 443 -27.06 -8.60 -15.13
CA ALA A 443 -26.12 -9.66 -14.76
C ALA A 443 -24.77 -9.56 -15.50
N GLN A 444 -24.81 -9.20 -16.79
CA GLN A 444 -23.59 -8.99 -17.58
C GLN A 444 -22.78 -7.79 -17.05
N ALA A 445 -23.43 -6.69 -16.69
CA ALA A 445 -22.78 -5.53 -16.09
C ALA A 445 -22.14 -5.91 -14.75
N ARG A 446 -22.83 -6.62 -13.86
CA ARG A 446 -22.30 -7.08 -12.58
C ARG A 446 -21.03 -7.93 -12.74
N ARG A 447 -21.05 -8.89 -13.67
CA ARG A 447 -19.85 -9.68 -14.00
C ARG A 447 -18.69 -8.82 -14.52
N GLY A 448 -19.01 -7.83 -15.35
CA GLY A 448 -18.01 -6.89 -15.87
C GLY A 448 -17.41 -5.99 -14.79
N HIS A 449 -18.25 -5.37 -13.95
CA HIS A 449 -17.80 -4.52 -12.84
C HIS A 449 -16.95 -5.31 -11.84
N PHE A 450 -17.36 -6.53 -11.51
CA PHE A 450 -16.56 -7.43 -10.71
C PHE A 450 -15.18 -7.72 -11.34
N ALA A 451 -15.15 -8.02 -12.63
CA ALA A 451 -13.90 -8.32 -13.34
C ALA A 451 -12.94 -7.12 -13.38
N MET A 452 -13.46 -5.90 -13.45
CA MET A 452 -12.68 -4.66 -13.34
C MET A 452 -12.15 -4.40 -11.93
N GLY A 453 -12.77 -4.98 -10.90
CA GLY A 453 -12.46 -4.72 -9.50
C GLY A 453 -12.89 -3.33 -9.02
N VAL A 454 -13.99 -2.80 -9.57
CA VAL A 454 -14.56 -1.49 -9.23
C VAL A 454 -15.93 -1.64 -8.56
N GLY A 455 -16.39 -0.59 -7.87
CA GLY A 455 -17.72 -0.51 -7.29
C GLY A 455 -18.79 -0.10 -8.29
N LEU A 456 -19.97 0.24 -7.77
CA LEU A 456 -21.16 0.51 -8.59
C LEU A 456 -21.01 1.79 -9.42
N GLU A 457 -20.59 2.89 -8.78
CA GLU A 457 -20.50 4.20 -9.43
C GLU A 457 -19.49 4.17 -10.58
N ALA A 458 -18.28 3.67 -10.31
CA ALA A 458 -17.24 3.54 -11.32
C ALA A 458 -17.68 2.63 -12.48
N GLY A 459 -18.31 1.50 -12.17
CA GLY A 459 -18.80 0.57 -13.17
C GLY A 459 -19.83 1.20 -14.10
N LEU A 460 -20.83 1.90 -13.54
CA LEU A 460 -21.87 2.60 -14.32
C LEU A 460 -21.28 3.75 -15.15
N THR A 461 -20.31 4.49 -14.60
CA THR A 461 -19.66 5.60 -15.29
C THR A 461 -18.86 5.09 -16.49
N ILE A 462 -18.09 4.00 -16.31
CA ILE A 462 -17.36 3.36 -17.42
C ILE A 462 -18.34 2.84 -18.48
N ASP A 463 -19.45 2.22 -18.07
CA ASP A 463 -20.46 1.71 -19.00
C ASP A 463 -21.13 2.85 -19.81
N ALA A 464 -21.38 4.01 -19.17
CA ALA A 464 -21.94 5.19 -19.85
C ALA A 464 -21.00 5.79 -20.91
N MET A 465 -19.69 5.62 -20.78
CA MET A 465 -18.68 6.10 -21.71
C MET A 465 -18.02 4.97 -22.52
N ALA A 466 -18.62 3.76 -22.56
CA ALA A 466 -17.96 2.55 -23.03
C ALA A 466 -17.40 2.67 -24.46
N ASP A 467 -18.19 3.22 -25.40
CA ASP A 467 -17.80 3.36 -26.80
C ASP A 467 -16.65 4.36 -26.97
N GLU A 468 -16.74 5.52 -26.29
CA GLU A 468 -15.71 6.55 -26.32
C GLU A 468 -14.39 6.06 -25.70
N LEU A 469 -14.47 5.40 -24.54
CA LEU A 469 -13.28 4.83 -23.90
C LEU A 469 -12.66 3.71 -24.74
N ALA A 470 -13.48 2.93 -25.44
CA ALA A 470 -13.04 1.89 -26.34
C ALA A 470 -12.25 2.47 -27.54
N GLU A 471 -12.79 3.48 -28.19
CA GLU A 471 -12.14 4.15 -29.33
C GLU A 471 -10.81 4.79 -28.94
N LEU A 472 -10.79 5.51 -27.81
CA LEU A 472 -9.55 6.11 -27.29
C LEU A 472 -8.52 5.04 -26.92
N LEU A 473 -8.92 3.93 -26.33
CA LEU A 473 -8.00 2.86 -25.92
C LEU A 473 -7.41 2.13 -27.13
N ASP A 474 -8.21 1.84 -28.17
CA ASP A 474 -7.72 1.23 -29.41
C ASP A 474 -6.70 2.14 -30.09
N ARG A 475 -7.02 3.42 -30.19
CA ARG A 475 -6.10 4.41 -30.77
C ARG A 475 -4.81 4.57 -29.98
N ALA A 476 -4.88 4.50 -28.62
CA ALA A 476 -3.70 4.53 -27.78
C ALA A 476 -2.84 3.27 -27.94
N ASP A 477 -3.46 2.08 -28.03
CA ASP A 477 -2.74 0.82 -28.25
C ASP A 477 -2.05 0.78 -29.63
N GLU A 478 -2.72 1.25 -30.70
CA GLU A 478 -2.13 1.38 -32.03
C GLU A 478 -0.95 2.35 -32.05
N ALA A 479 -1.09 3.51 -31.37
CA ALA A 479 -0.01 4.48 -31.25
C ALA A 479 1.19 3.91 -30.47
N ALA A 480 0.95 3.13 -29.42
CA ALA A 480 2.00 2.44 -28.68
C ALA A 480 2.68 1.34 -29.52
N LEU A 481 1.97 0.68 -30.42
CA LEU A 481 2.56 -0.31 -31.35
C LEU A 481 3.45 0.37 -32.40
N SER A 482 2.98 1.48 -32.97
CA SER A 482 3.73 2.24 -34.00
C SER A 482 4.86 3.09 -33.41
N GLY A 483 4.78 3.44 -32.11
CA GLY A 483 5.71 4.36 -31.47
C GLY A 483 5.40 5.84 -31.73
N ASP A 484 4.16 6.15 -32.18
CA ASP A 484 3.71 7.53 -32.40
C ASP A 484 3.39 8.19 -31.03
N VAL A 485 4.37 8.89 -30.50
CA VAL A 485 4.31 9.51 -29.19
C VAL A 485 3.28 10.64 -29.11
N ASP A 486 3.04 11.34 -30.21
CA ASP A 486 2.10 12.47 -30.22
C ASP A 486 0.66 11.97 -30.11
N VAL A 487 0.29 10.99 -30.92
CA VAL A 487 -1.02 10.34 -30.85
C VAL A 487 -1.20 9.62 -29.52
N LEU A 488 -0.17 8.94 -29.04
CA LEU A 488 -0.21 8.24 -27.76
C LEU A 488 -0.45 9.21 -26.59
N ALA A 489 0.29 10.32 -26.54
CA ALA A 489 0.14 11.32 -25.48
C ALA A 489 -1.24 11.98 -25.47
N ASP A 490 -1.74 12.35 -26.65
CA ASP A 490 -3.05 12.99 -26.78
C ASP A 490 -4.20 12.03 -26.38
N THR A 491 -4.14 10.78 -26.83
CA THR A 491 -5.16 9.77 -26.47
C THR A 491 -5.12 9.38 -25.01
N LEU A 492 -3.94 9.20 -24.44
CA LEU A 492 -3.77 8.95 -23.00
C LEU A 492 -4.22 10.15 -22.16
N GLY A 493 -3.96 11.37 -22.65
CA GLY A 493 -4.47 12.60 -22.04
C GLY A 493 -6.00 12.62 -22.00
N GLY A 494 -6.66 12.24 -23.09
CA GLY A 494 -8.11 12.12 -23.17
C GLY A 494 -8.68 11.02 -22.25
N LEU A 495 -8.04 9.87 -22.18
CA LEU A 495 -8.40 8.79 -21.24
C LEU A 495 -8.22 9.22 -19.79
N GLY A 496 -7.09 9.89 -19.49
CA GLY A 496 -6.81 10.39 -18.14
C GLY A 496 -7.82 11.43 -17.67
N GLU A 497 -8.30 12.33 -18.54
CA GLU A 497 -9.37 13.30 -18.20
C GLU A 497 -10.67 12.64 -17.75
N ARG A 498 -10.97 11.46 -18.30
CA ARG A 498 -12.19 10.71 -17.97
C ARG A 498 -12.05 9.81 -16.76
N LEU A 499 -10.86 9.25 -16.56
CA LEU A 499 -10.64 8.18 -15.60
C LEU A 499 -9.97 8.64 -14.31
N LEU A 500 -8.98 9.55 -14.37
CA LEU A 500 -8.23 9.98 -13.18
C LEU A 500 -9.01 10.90 -12.23
N PHE A 501 -10.21 11.33 -12.60
CA PHE A 501 -11.10 12.16 -11.78
C PHE A 501 -12.29 11.39 -11.21
N MET A 502 -12.34 10.08 -11.43
CA MET A 502 -13.35 9.19 -10.85
C MET A 502 -12.71 8.17 -9.90
N ARG A 503 -13.43 7.83 -8.83
CA ARG A 503 -13.00 6.74 -7.95
C ARG A 503 -13.17 5.40 -8.66
N PRO A 504 -12.28 4.43 -8.40
CA PRO A 504 -11.16 4.44 -7.48
C PRO A 504 -9.83 4.93 -8.08
N PHE A 505 -9.84 5.57 -9.25
CA PHE A 505 -8.63 5.93 -10.01
C PHE A 505 -8.07 7.31 -9.64
N ILE A 506 -8.79 8.09 -8.83
CA ILE A 506 -8.28 9.37 -8.30
C ILE A 506 -6.99 9.11 -7.51
N PRO A 507 -5.90 9.86 -7.76
CA PRO A 507 -4.71 9.80 -6.92
C PRO A 507 -5.01 10.21 -5.48
N ASP A 508 -4.34 9.57 -4.52
CA ASP A 508 -4.66 9.73 -3.09
C ASP A 508 -4.44 11.16 -2.55
N LYS A 509 -3.55 11.93 -3.18
CA LYS A 509 -3.26 13.31 -2.78
C LYS A 509 -3.58 14.31 -3.89
N ALA A 510 -4.11 15.46 -3.52
CA ALA A 510 -4.48 16.53 -4.46
C ALA A 510 -3.31 16.95 -5.36
N ASN A 511 -2.10 17.04 -4.82
CA ASN A 511 -0.89 17.46 -5.54
C ASN A 511 -0.30 16.37 -6.46
N SER A 512 -0.86 15.16 -6.47
CA SER A 512 -0.38 14.09 -7.36
C SER A 512 -0.81 14.25 -8.81
N LEU A 513 -1.69 15.19 -9.12
CA LEU A 513 -2.11 15.49 -10.48
C LEU A 513 -2.09 17.02 -10.72
N PRO A 514 -0.92 17.61 -10.98
CA PRO A 514 -0.78 19.05 -11.20
C PRO A 514 -1.48 19.49 -12.51
N ALA A 515 -1.81 20.78 -12.63
CA ALA A 515 -2.56 21.32 -13.77
C ALA A 515 -1.91 20.98 -15.15
N ASN A 516 -0.59 20.88 -15.21
CA ASN A 516 0.17 20.54 -16.42
C ASN A 516 0.42 19.01 -16.58
N TRP A 517 -0.32 18.15 -15.89
CA TRP A 517 -0.09 16.71 -15.87
C TRP A 517 -0.02 16.04 -17.25
N LYS A 518 -0.74 16.54 -18.25
CA LYS A 518 -0.66 16.00 -19.63
C LYS A 518 0.72 16.22 -20.25
N ALA A 519 1.34 17.37 -20.01
CA ALA A 519 2.69 17.62 -20.47
C ALA A 519 3.70 16.71 -19.77
N ILE A 520 3.51 16.47 -18.47
CA ILE A 520 4.33 15.53 -17.68
C ILE A 520 4.16 14.10 -18.21
N LEU A 521 2.93 13.67 -18.48
CA LEU A 521 2.62 12.35 -19.05
C LEU A 521 3.32 12.18 -20.42
N ARG A 522 3.24 13.20 -21.27
CA ARG A 522 3.93 13.20 -22.57
C ARG A 522 5.44 13.05 -22.42
N SER A 523 6.08 13.84 -21.55
CA SER A 523 7.51 13.74 -21.26
C SER A 523 7.88 12.36 -20.73
N TRP A 524 7.06 11.79 -19.85
CA TRP A 524 7.26 10.48 -19.29
C TRP A 524 7.25 9.37 -20.34
N ILE A 525 6.18 9.28 -21.16
CA ILE A 525 6.07 8.24 -22.20
C ILE A 525 7.03 8.45 -23.38
N SER A 526 7.55 9.67 -23.58
CA SER A 526 8.62 9.94 -24.55
C SER A 526 9.97 9.36 -24.13
N GLY A 527 10.09 8.88 -22.89
CA GLY A 527 11.36 8.38 -22.34
C GLY A 527 12.33 9.49 -21.97
N GLU A 528 11.85 10.71 -21.75
CA GLU A 528 12.71 11.82 -21.32
C GLU A 528 13.40 11.51 -19.97
N ASP A 529 14.56 12.14 -19.80
CA ASP A 529 15.30 12.05 -18.54
C ASP A 529 14.47 12.62 -17.38
N VAL A 530 14.46 11.91 -16.25
CA VAL A 530 13.78 12.36 -15.04
C VAL A 530 14.25 13.74 -14.59
N ALA A 531 15.53 14.07 -14.80
CA ALA A 531 16.06 15.41 -14.52
C ALA A 531 15.37 16.52 -15.33
N LYS A 532 14.88 16.22 -16.56
CA LYS A 532 14.13 17.17 -17.39
C LYS A 532 12.66 17.25 -16.98
N ILE A 533 12.07 16.13 -16.59
CA ILE A 533 10.70 16.08 -16.05
C ILE A 533 10.64 16.88 -14.74
N GLY A 534 11.72 16.85 -13.95
CA GLY A 534 11.86 17.52 -12.68
C GLY A 534 11.35 16.71 -11.49
N PRO A 535 12.07 16.70 -10.36
CA PRO A 535 11.75 15.88 -9.20
C PRO A 535 10.36 16.17 -8.60
N GLN A 536 9.88 17.41 -8.69
CA GLN A 536 8.54 17.82 -8.25
C GLN A 536 7.41 17.15 -9.03
N ASN A 537 7.65 16.79 -10.31
CA ASN A 537 6.68 16.17 -11.20
C ASN A 537 6.69 14.63 -11.11
N MET A 538 7.73 14.04 -10.49
CA MET A 538 7.85 12.58 -10.38
C MET A 538 6.74 11.96 -9.54
N ARG A 539 6.17 12.72 -8.61
CA ARG A 539 5.02 12.26 -7.85
C ARG A 539 3.81 11.97 -8.73
N ALA A 540 3.55 12.80 -9.76
CA ALA A 540 2.49 12.54 -10.73
C ALA A 540 2.76 11.23 -11.50
N VAL A 541 4.02 10.97 -11.87
CA VAL A 541 4.42 9.73 -12.53
C VAL A 541 4.16 8.53 -11.62
N GLU A 542 4.61 8.56 -10.37
CA GLU A 542 4.55 7.45 -9.44
C GLU A 542 3.13 7.14 -8.97
N GLU A 543 2.34 8.15 -8.61
CA GLU A 543 1.03 7.97 -7.99
C GLU A 543 -0.10 7.93 -9.04
N ALA A 544 -0.08 8.84 -10.02
CA ALA A 544 -1.16 8.94 -10.99
C ALA A 544 -0.94 8.06 -12.22
N PHE A 545 0.25 8.10 -12.85
CA PHE A 545 0.42 7.44 -14.15
C PHE A 545 0.73 5.95 -14.00
N THR A 546 1.85 5.59 -13.38
CA THR A 546 2.31 4.20 -13.35
C THR A 546 1.43 3.27 -12.51
N TYR A 547 0.58 3.82 -11.67
CA TYR A 547 -0.34 3.03 -10.85
C TYR A 547 -1.82 3.26 -11.24
N ARG A 548 -2.36 4.47 -11.06
CA ARG A 548 -3.80 4.74 -11.22
C ARG A 548 -4.25 4.69 -12.69
N LEU A 549 -3.50 5.33 -13.60
CA LEU A 549 -3.85 5.32 -15.01
C LEU A 549 -3.70 3.93 -15.62
N VAL A 550 -2.64 3.19 -15.29
CA VAL A 550 -2.46 1.80 -15.74
C VAL A 550 -3.63 0.93 -15.30
N TRP A 551 -4.03 1.03 -14.02
CA TRP A 551 -5.20 0.30 -13.53
C TRP A 551 -6.48 0.69 -14.26
N ALA A 552 -6.72 1.98 -14.48
CA ALA A 552 -7.91 2.46 -15.18
C ALA A 552 -7.97 1.97 -16.64
N LEU A 553 -6.86 1.98 -17.36
CA LEU A 553 -6.77 1.45 -18.73
C LEU A 553 -7.08 -0.05 -18.78
N GLU A 554 -6.53 -0.83 -17.84
CA GLU A 554 -6.78 -2.27 -17.75
C GLU A 554 -8.21 -2.58 -17.29
N ALA A 555 -8.84 -1.73 -16.47
CA ALA A 555 -10.25 -1.86 -16.13
C ALA A 555 -11.15 -1.69 -17.36
N VAL A 556 -10.93 -0.64 -18.16
CA VAL A 556 -11.65 -0.43 -19.43
C VAL A 556 -11.47 -1.63 -20.37
N ARG A 557 -10.26 -2.12 -20.52
CA ARG A 557 -9.96 -3.31 -21.35
C ARG A 557 -10.70 -4.55 -20.84
N THR A 558 -10.66 -4.80 -19.55
CA THR A 558 -11.32 -5.93 -18.91
C THR A 558 -12.84 -5.86 -19.13
N ARG A 559 -13.43 -4.67 -19.03
CA ARG A 559 -14.85 -4.47 -19.31
C ARG A 559 -15.21 -4.81 -20.74
N ARG A 560 -14.44 -4.36 -21.71
CA ARG A 560 -14.63 -4.68 -23.14
C ARG A 560 -14.54 -6.19 -23.40
N MET A 561 -13.58 -6.86 -22.79
CA MET A 561 -13.46 -8.32 -22.89
C MET A 561 -14.72 -9.03 -22.32
N SER A 562 -15.28 -8.53 -21.21
CA SER A 562 -16.51 -9.06 -20.62
C SER A 562 -17.75 -8.85 -21.52
N LEU A 563 -17.70 -7.92 -22.46
CA LEU A 563 -18.71 -7.67 -23.49
C LEU A 563 -18.47 -8.48 -24.78
N GLY A 564 -17.47 -9.38 -24.79
CA GLY A 564 -17.17 -10.24 -25.91
C GLY A 564 -16.12 -9.69 -26.89
N TRP A 565 -15.51 -8.52 -26.59
CA TRP A 565 -14.40 -8.03 -27.38
C TRP A 565 -13.18 -8.95 -27.19
N SER A 566 -12.55 -9.30 -28.29
CA SER A 566 -11.28 -10.05 -28.31
C SER A 566 -10.27 -9.28 -29.14
N PRO A 567 -9.08 -9.00 -28.61
CA PRO A 567 -8.08 -8.26 -29.39
C PRO A 567 -7.57 -9.12 -30.55
N GLU A 568 -7.64 -8.57 -31.76
CA GLU A 568 -7.03 -9.19 -32.96
C GLU A 568 -5.51 -9.00 -33.00
N THR A 569 -5.02 -7.99 -32.25
CA THR A 569 -3.61 -7.60 -32.15
C THR A 569 -3.16 -7.56 -30.68
N VAL A 570 -1.93 -7.18 -30.45
CA VAL A 570 -1.38 -7.06 -29.08
C VAL A 570 -2.13 -5.99 -28.31
N ALA A 571 -2.91 -6.42 -27.31
CA ALA A 571 -3.59 -5.52 -26.38
C ALA A 571 -2.67 -5.11 -25.22
N GLY A 572 -2.91 -3.93 -24.64
CA GLY A 572 -2.17 -3.46 -23.46
C GLY A 572 -0.91 -2.66 -23.79
N GLY A 573 -0.72 -2.25 -25.03
CA GLY A 573 0.42 -1.45 -25.44
C GLY A 573 0.48 -0.10 -24.75
N ALA A 574 -0.66 0.59 -24.66
CA ALA A 574 -0.77 1.89 -24.00
C ALA A 574 -0.49 1.80 -22.50
N ALA A 575 -1.09 0.83 -21.79
CA ALA A 575 -0.85 0.62 -20.36
C ALA A 575 0.63 0.28 -20.08
N ALA A 576 1.24 -0.57 -20.92
CA ALA A 576 2.66 -0.91 -20.80
C ALA A 576 3.58 0.30 -21.03
N ALA A 577 3.23 1.16 -22.00
CA ALA A 577 3.96 2.41 -22.27
C ALA A 577 3.91 3.37 -21.07
N VAL A 578 2.73 3.53 -20.46
CA VAL A 578 2.57 4.36 -19.26
C VAL A 578 3.35 3.80 -18.07
N GLU A 579 3.26 2.49 -17.81
CA GLU A 579 3.98 1.83 -16.71
C GLU A 579 5.50 2.01 -16.83
N THR A 580 6.02 1.86 -18.01
CA THR A 580 7.47 1.80 -18.24
C THR A 580 8.09 3.13 -18.71
N GLY A 581 7.27 4.13 -19.03
CA GLY A 581 7.73 5.45 -19.47
C GLY A 581 8.49 5.39 -20.80
N VAL A 582 8.00 4.62 -21.78
CA VAL A 582 8.56 4.53 -23.12
C VAL A 582 7.44 4.52 -24.16
N ARG A 583 7.73 5.07 -25.35
CA ARG A 583 6.73 5.33 -26.40
C ARG A 583 6.22 4.09 -27.13
N GLN A 584 6.95 2.99 -27.09
CA GLN A 584 6.66 1.82 -27.92
C GLN A 584 6.53 0.55 -27.10
N PHE A 585 5.53 -0.27 -27.44
CA PHE A 585 5.22 -1.51 -26.74
C PHE A 585 6.41 -2.48 -26.67
N MET A 586 7.18 -2.64 -27.75
CA MET A 586 8.35 -3.53 -27.73
C MET A 586 9.44 -3.08 -26.75
N MET A 587 9.63 -1.78 -26.59
CA MET A 587 10.53 -1.23 -25.55
C MET A 587 10.03 -1.60 -24.13
N SER A 588 8.73 -1.47 -23.91
CA SER A 588 8.10 -1.88 -22.64
C SER A 588 8.30 -3.36 -22.35
N MET A 589 8.17 -4.21 -23.36
CA MET A 589 8.37 -5.66 -23.22
C MET A 589 9.80 -6.02 -22.84
N LEU A 590 10.81 -5.31 -23.38
CA LEU A 590 12.21 -5.50 -22.99
C LEU A 590 12.41 -5.16 -21.50
N ILE A 591 11.82 -4.04 -21.03
CA ILE A 591 11.90 -3.62 -19.63
C ILE A 591 11.21 -4.66 -18.71
N ARG A 592 10.01 -5.12 -19.08
CA ARG A 592 9.28 -6.17 -18.35
C ARG A 592 10.02 -7.51 -18.36
N ALA A 593 10.74 -7.83 -19.43
CA ALA A 593 11.58 -9.03 -19.53
C ALA A 593 12.86 -8.94 -18.68
N GLY A 594 13.17 -7.80 -18.08
CA GLY A 594 14.27 -7.66 -17.14
C GLY A 594 15.39 -6.70 -17.56
N LEU A 595 15.26 -6.02 -18.71
CA LEU A 595 16.20 -4.96 -19.07
C LEU A 595 15.92 -3.73 -18.17
N PRO A 596 16.82 -3.33 -17.27
CA PRO A 596 16.50 -2.33 -16.26
C PRO A 596 16.51 -0.89 -16.76
N SER A 597 17.05 -0.64 -17.97
CA SER A 597 17.27 0.70 -18.54
C SER A 597 16.28 1.00 -19.65
N ARG A 598 15.55 2.13 -19.53
CA ARG A 598 14.68 2.68 -20.58
C ARG A 598 15.49 3.09 -21.81
N ARG A 599 16.65 3.74 -21.59
CA ARG A 599 17.56 4.16 -22.67
C ARG A 599 18.09 2.98 -23.46
N ALA A 600 18.47 1.89 -22.75
CA ALA A 600 18.92 0.66 -23.41
C ALA A 600 17.77 0.00 -24.19
N ALA A 601 16.54 0.01 -23.68
CA ALA A 601 15.37 -0.51 -24.38
C ALA A 601 15.05 0.31 -25.64
N MET A 602 15.15 1.64 -25.57
CA MET A 602 14.98 2.53 -26.73
C MET A 602 16.06 2.26 -27.76
N ALA A 603 17.33 2.27 -27.38
CA ALA A 603 18.45 2.03 -28.31
C ALA A 603 18.44 0.63 -28.95
N ALA A 604 17.80 -0.35 -28.32
CA ALA A 604 17.69 -1.70 -28.89
C ALA A 604 16.62 -1.84 -29.97
N ILE A 605 15.66 -0.92 -30.01
CA ILE A 605 14.53 -0.94 -30.98
C ILE A 605 14.70 0.11 -32.08
N GLU A 606 15.32 1.25 -31.78
CA GLU A 606 15.70 2.27 -32.78
C GLU A 606 16.88 1.83 -33.65
#